data_1ffe2810af5e7a5dc03b1e0a22b9c001
#
_entry.id   1ffe2810af5e7a5dc03b1e0a22b9c001
#
_cell.length_a   1.000
_cell.length_b   1.000
_cell.length_c   1.000
_cell.angle_alpha   90.00
_cell.angle_beta   90.00
_cell.angle_gamma   90.00
#
_symmetry.space_group_name_H-M   'P 1'
#
loop_
_entity.id
_entity.type
_entity.pdbx_description
1 polymer ?
#
loop_
_entity_poly.entity_id
_entity_poly.type
_entity_poly.pdbx_seq_one_letter_code
_entity_poly.pdbx_strand_id
1 'polypeptide(L)'
;MEVILQHPYRRYDNSYRWIMKVLIFILQLIYYVCRIFKRGKKIVMLSRQADSVPLDMKLLRVKLNELYPDYKVVVLAKRIGEGALQKILYCFHVIRQIFHIATADAAILDSYCIPISILKHNGLLVIQMWHSVGTMKKFGL
;
A
#
# COMPACT_ATOMS: atom_id res chain seq x y z
N MET A 1 42.50 -3.33 20.22
CA MET A 1 42.38 -3.70 18.79
C MET A 1 40.91 -3.45 18.40
N GLU A 2 40.61 -2.18 18.06
CA GLU A 2 39.24 -1.75 17.72
C GLU A 2 39.00 -2.06 16.25
N VAL A 3 38.06 -2.96 15.99
CA VAL A 3 37.51 -3.17 14.64
C VAL A 3 36.43 -2.13 14.43
N ILE A 4 36.81 -1.01 13.84
CA ILE A 4 35.90 0.01 13.37
C ILE A 4 35.14 -0.59 12.17
N LEU A 5 33.93 -1.08 12.39
CA LEU A 5 32.98 -1.40 11.33
C LEU A 5 32.58 -0.10 10.63
N GLN A 6 33.35 0.28 9.63
CA GLN A 6 32.92 1.30 8.67
C GLN A 6 31.76 0.71 7.84
N HIS A 7 30.54 0.90 8.32
CA HIS A 7 29.39 0.79 7.43
C HIS A 7 29.56 1.86 6.34
N PRO A 8 29.62 1.49 5.06
CA PRO A 8 29.55 2.46 3.98
C PRO A 8 28.16 3.05 4.00
N TYR A 9 27.98 4.15 4.71
CA TYR A 9 26.82 5.00 4.57
C TYR A 9 26.84 5.48 3.12
N ARG A 10 26.14 4.73 2.24
CA ARG A 10 25.99 5.10 0.84
C ARG A 10 25.31 6.47 0.84
N ARG A 11 26.14 7.49 0.62
CA ARG A 11 25.68 8.87 0.41
C ARG A 11 24.71 8.81 -0.78
N TYR A 12 23.41 8.72 -0.49
CA TYR A 12 22.40 8.83 -1.54
C TYR A 12 22.63 10.14 -2.23
N ASP A 13 23.01 10.07 -3.48
CA ASP A 13 23.30 11.19 -4.34
C ASP A 13 22.12 12.18 -4.27
N ASN A 14 22.41 13.48 -4.19
CA ASN A 14 21.40 14.54 -4.10
C ASN A 14 20.34 14.43 -5.22
N SER A 15 20.71 13.90 -6.37
CA SER A 15 19.84 13.66 -7.52
C SER A 15 18.69 12.69 -7.17
N TYR A 16 18.94 11.61 -6.44
CA TYR A 16 17.88 10.66 -6.03
C TYR A 16 16.90 11.31 -5.05
N ARG A 17 17.39 12.15 -4.15
CA ARG A 17 16.55 12.86 -3.18
C ARG A 17 15.59 13.83 -3.89
N TRP A 18 16.05 14.47 -4.93
CA TRP A 18 15.24 15.39 -5.74
C TRP A 18 14.16 14.63 -6.53
N ILE A 19 14.53 13.56 -7.20
CA ILE A 19 13.62 12.68 -7.95
C ILE A 19 12.53 12.14 -7.01
N MET A 20 12.89 11.69 -5.81
CA MET A 20 11.92 11.19 -4.83
C MET A 20 10.96 12.29 -4.37
N LYS A 21 11.43 13.50 -4.14
CA LYS A 21 10.56 14.64 -3.78
C LYS A 21 9.56 14.98 -4.89
N VAL A 22 10.03 15.01 -6.14
CA VAL A 22 9.16 15.25 -7.31
C VAL A 22 8.11 14.14 -7.44
N LEU A 23 8.51 12.89 -7.29
CA LEU A 23 7.58 11.77 -7.34
C LEU A 23 6.51 11.86 -6.24
N ILE A 24 6.91 12.12 -5.01
CA ILE A 24 6.00 12.32 -3.88
C ILE A 24 5.03 13.48 -4.17
N PHE A 25 5.53 14.59 -4.69
CA PHE A 25 4.71 15.74 -5.04
C PHE A 25 3.66 15.39 -6.10
N ILE A 26 4.04 14.65 -7.15
CA ILE A 26 3.10 14.18 -8.18
C ILE A 26 2.03 13.28 -7.57
N LEU A 27 2.41 12.33 -6.71
CA LEU A 27 1.45 11.44 -6.03
C LEU A 27 0.50 12.22 -5.13
N GLN A 28 0.99 13.24 -4.43
CA GLN A 28 0.15 14.14 -3.62
C GLN A 28 -0.82 14.94 -4.48
N LEU A 29 -0.37 15.46 -5.61
CA LEU A 29 -1.24 16.19 -6.54
C LEU A 29 -2.38 15.30 -7.06
N ILE A 30 -2.07 14.07 -7.51
CA ILE A 30 -3.07 13.08 -7.94
C ILE A 30 -4.04 12.80 -6.79
N TYR A 31 -3.54 12.63 -5.58
CA TYR A 31 -4.37 12.37 -4.42
C TYR A 31 -5.34 13.52 -4.12
N TYR A 32 -4.88 14.77 -4.17
CA TYR A 32 -5.73 15.95 -3.96
C TYR A 32 -6.83 16.05 -5.03
N VAL A 33 -6.50 15.76 -6.28
CA VAL A 33 -7.50 15.68 -7.37
C VAL A 33 -8.51 14.56 -7.07
N CYS A 34 -8.05 13.39 -6.63
CA CYS A 34 -8.95 12.28 -6.27
C CYS A 34 -9.87 12.62 -5.08
N ARG A 35 -9.45 13.49 -4.16
CA ARG A 35 -10.26 13.93 -3.02
C ARG A 35 -11.45 14.84 -3.39
N ILE A 36 -11.49 15.38 -4.61
CA ILE A 36 -12.64 16.13 -5.12
C ILE A 36 -13.85 15.19 -5.25
N PHE A 37 -13.60 13.89 -5.52
CA PHE A 37 -14.67 12.90 -5.57
C PHE A 37 -15.22 12.63 -4.18
N LYS A 38 -16.56 12.54 -4.11
CA LYS A 38 -17.27 12.30 -2.85
C LYS A 38 -16.77 11.01 -2.18
N ARG A 39 -16.44 11.09 -0.90
CA ARG A 39 -16.22 9.92 -0.06
C ARG A 39 -17.52 9.14 0.05
N GLY A 40 -17.41 7.83 -0.04
CA GLY A 40 -18.55 6.93 0.12
C GLY A 40 -18.27 5.88 1.18
N LYS A 41 -19.29 5.18 1.62
CA LYS A 41 -19.17 3.99 2.47
C LYS A 41 -18.33 2.92 1.73
N LYS A 42 -17.00 3.00 1.86
CA LYS A 42 -16.06 2.17 1.11
C LYS A 42 -14.94 1.69 2.02
N ILE A 43 -14.65 0.40 1.92
CA ILE A 43 -13.51 -0.26 2.52
C ILE A 43 -12.59 -0.71 1.38
N VAL A 44 -11.33 -0.27 1.39
CA VAL A 44 -10.33 -0.74 0.43
C VAL A 44 -9.38 -1.72 1.10
N MET A 45 -9.16 -2.87 0.48
CA MET A 45 -8.21 -3.89 0.93
C MET A 45 -7.05 -3.93 -0.06
N LEU A 46 -5.82 -3.79 0.43
CA LEU A 46 -4.63 -3.69 -0.38
C LEU A 46 -3.65 -4.81 -0.06
N SER A 47 -3.26 -5.57 -1.09
CA SER A 47 -2.25 -6.62 -1.01
C SER A 47 -1.14 -6.40 -2.03
N ARG A 48 0.11 -6.64 -1.60
CA ARG A 48 1.29 -6.61 -2.47
C ARG A 48 1.99 -7.96 -2.57
N GLN A 49 1.44 -8.99 -1.94
CA GLN A 49 2.09 -10.29 -1.82
C GLN A 49 1.89 -11.17 -3.06
N ALA A 50 0.74 -11.01 -3.73
CA ALA A 50 0.38 -11.83 -4.89
C ALA A 50 -0.42 -11.01 -5.92
N ASP A 51 -0.50 -11.53 -7.15
CA ASP A 51 -1.37 -10.98 -8.20
C ASP A 51 -2.82 -11.46 -8.04
N SER A 52 -3.05 -12.45 -7.21
CA SER A 52 -4.38 -12.93 -6.81
C SER A 52 -4.71 -12.51 -5.39
N VAL A 53 -5.99 -12.37 -5.10
CA VAL A 53 -6.46 -12.03 -3.76
C VAL A 53 -6.14 -13.18 -2.78
N PRO A 54 -5.37 -12.93 -1.70
CA PRO A 54 -5.08 -13.93 -0.68
C PRO A 54 -6.35 -14.50 -0.02
N LEU A 55 -6.25 -15.72 0.50
CA LEU A 55 -7.41 -16.43 1.07
C LEU A 55 -8.01 -15.70 2.29
N ASP A 56 -7.16 -15.20 3.16
CA ASP A 56 -7.53 -14.42 4.34
C ASP A 56 -8.32 -13.15 3.96
N MET A 57 -7.86 -12.43 2.91
CA MET A 57 -8.59 -11.29 2.37
C MET A 57 -9.92 -11.68 1.70
N LYS A 58 -9.98 -12.84 1.04
CA LYS A 58 -11.26 -13.35 0.48
C LYS A 58 -12.26 -13.61 1.57
N LEU A 59 -11.86 -14.31 2.63
CA LEU A 59 -12.71 -14.62 3.78
C LEU A 59 -13.16 -13.35 4.50
N LEU A 60 -12.23 -12.43 4.74
CA LEU A 60 -12.54 -11.15 5.36
C LEU A 60 -13.53 -10.33 4.52
N ARG A 61 -13.35 -10.31 3.19
CA ARG A 61 -14.29 -9.63 2.28
C ARG A 61 -15.71 -10.20 2.39
N VAL A 62 -15.84 -11.51 2.44
CA VAL A 62 -17.16 -12.17 2.61
C VAL A 62 -17.79 -11.70 3.91
N LYS A 63 -17.06 -11.75 5.01
CA LYS A 63 -17.56 -11.33 6.32
C LYS A 63 -17.89 -9.84 6.39
N LEU A 64 -17.09 -8.99 5.77
CA LEU A 64 -17.38 -7.55 5.71
C LEU A 64 -18.65 -7.26 4.90
N ASN A 65 -18.89 -7.95 3.80
CA ASN A 65 -20.11 -7.80 3.01
C ASN A 65 -21.37 -8.30 3.77
N GLU A 66 -21.22 -9.33 4.60
CA GLU A 66 -22.31 -9.84 5.46
C GLU A 66 -22.66 -8.84 6.59
N LEU A 67 -21.63 -8.33 7.27
CA LEU A 67 -21.80 -7.46 8.44
C LEU A 67 -22.11 -6.00 8.07
N TYR A 68 -21.58 -5.54 6.95
CA TYR A 68 -21.70 -4.15 6.48
C TYR A 68 -22.17 -4.10 5.01
N PRO A 69 -23.42 -4.49 4.71
CA PRO A 69 -23.91 -4.58 3.34
C PRO A 69 -23.93 -3.21 2.63
N ASP A 70 -24.00 -2.12 3.40
CA ASP A 70 -23.96 -0.74 2.88
C ASP A 70 -22.57 -0.29 2.42
N TYR A 71 -21.51 -1.04 2.79
CA TYR A 71 -20.15 -0.70 2.45
C TYR A 71 -19.69 -1.42 1.19
N LYS A 72 -19.14 -0.65 0.26
CA LYS A 72 -18.49 -1.23 -0.94
C LYS A 72 -17.08 -1.71 -0.57
N VAL A 73 -16.86 -3.02 -0.57
CA VAL A 73 -15.54 -3.60 -0.33
C VAL A 73 -14.80 -3.77 -1.66
N VAL A 74 -13.67 -3.06 -1.81
CA VAL A 74 -12.80 -3.11 -2.99
C VAL A 74 -11.47 -3.75 -2.62
N VAL A 75 -11.09 -4.82 -3.33
CA VAL A 75 -9.81 -5.51 -3.10
C VAL A 75 -8.88 -5.23 -4.27
N LEU A 76 -7.68 -4.74 -3.97
CA LEU A 76 -6.62 -4.44 -4.93
C LEU A 76 -5.38 -5.26 -4.54
N ALA A 77 -5.18 -6.37 -5.26
CA ALA A 77 -4.02 -7.22 -5.08
C ALA A 77 -3.14 -7.13 -6.35
N LYS A 78 -1.88 -6.75 -6.18
CA LYS A 78 -0.89 -6.79 -7.25
C LYS A 78 0.52 -6.82 -6.70
N ARG A 79 1.30 -7.79 -7.16
CA ARG A 79 2.73 -7.88 -6.90
C ARG A 79 3.52 -6.98 -7.87
N ILE A 80 4.63 -6.45 -7.41
CA ILE A 80 5.59 -5.74 -8.28
C ILE A 80 6.31 -6.81 -9.09
N GLY A 81 6.07 -6.83 -10.41
CA GLY A 81 6.76 -7.73 -11.32
C GLY A 81 8.15 -7.22 -11.75
N GLU A 82 8.92 -8.10 -12.36
CA GLU A 82 10.23 -7.77 -12.92
C GLU A 82 10.07 -7.21 -14.35
N GLY A 83 10.97 -6.31 -14.75
CA GLY A 83 10.97 -5.69 -16.07
C GLY A 83 10.27 -4.32 -16.14
N ALA A 84 10.61 -3.53 -17.18
CA ALA A 84 10.16 -2.17 -17.36
C ALA A 84 8.63 -2.08 -17.56
N LEU A 85 8.07 -2.95 -18.40
CA LEU A 85 6.63 -2.99 -18.67
C LEU A 85 5.82 -3.27 -17.40
N GLN A 86 6.26 -4.23 -16.58
CA GLN A 86 5.60 -4.57 -15.31
C GLN A 86 5.61 -3.39 -14.32
N LYS A 87 6.71 -2.63 -14.29
CA LYS A 87 6.82 -1.43 -13.46
C LYS A 87 5.87 -0.32 -13.92
N ILE A 88 5.73 -0.12 -15.23
CA ILE A 88 4.78 0.85 -15.80
C ILE A 88 3.34 0.44 -15.46
N LEU A 89 2.97 -0.82 -15.65
CA LEU A 89 1.65 -1.33 -15.27
C LEU A 89 1.39 -1.20 -13.75
N TYR A 90 2.44 -1.35 -12.95
CA TYR A 90 2.34 -1.14 -11.51
C TYR A 90 2.11 0.34 -11.16
N CYS A 91 2.66 1.30 -11.91
CA CYS A 91 2.38 2.72 -11.72
C CYS A 91 0.88 3.03 -11.91
N PHE A 92 0.23 2.48 -12.94
CA PHE A 92 -1.22 2.61 -13.11
C PHE A 92 -2.00 1.98 -11.95
N HIS A 93 -1.52 0.85 -11.44
CA HIS A 93 -2.12 0.23 -10.27
C HIS A 93 -1.99 1.12 -9.01
N VAL A 94 -0.86 1.80 -8.83
CA VAL A 94 -0.65 2.76 -7.73
C VAL A 94 -1.63 3.94 -7.85
N ILE A 95 -1.85 4.48 -9.04
CA ILE A 95 -2.84 5.55 -9.26
C ILE A 95 -4.24 5.08 -8.87
N ARG A 96 -4.61 3.86 -9.25
CA ARG A 96 -5.87 3.24 -8.84
C ARG A 96 -5.97 3.06 -7.32
N GLN A 97 -4.88 2.66 -6.66
CA GLN A 97 -4.82 2.59 -5.19
C GLN A 97 -5.08 3.97 -4.57
N ILE A 98 -4.40 5.01 -5.08
CA ILE A 98 -4.55 6.39 -4.60
C ILE A 98 -6.00 6.85 -4.69
N PHE A 99 -6.68 6.61 -5.81
CA PHE A 99 -8.10 6.94 -5.98
C PHE A 99 -8.98 6.25 -4.92
N HIS A 100 -8.77 4.96 -4.70
CA HIS A 100 -9.56 4.22 -3.72
C HIS A 100 -9.24 4.65 -2.27
N ILE A 101 -7.98 4.94 -1.95
CA ILE A 101 -7.58 5.46 -0.64
C ILE A 101 -8.19 6.84 -0.38
N ALA A 102 -8.17 7.72 -1.38
CA ALA A 102 -8.71 9.09 -1.26
C ALA A 102 -10.22 9.12 -0.99
N THR A 103 -10.94 8.10 -1.47
CA THR A 103 -12.41 8.03 -1.43
C THR A 103 -12.96 6.95 -0.49
N ALA A 104 -12.13 6.29 0.31
CA ALA A 104 -12.53 5.27 1.27
C ALA A 104 -12.64 5.83 2.70
N ASP A 105 -13.43 5.13 3.52
CA ASP A 105 -13.52 5.38 4.97
C ASP A 105 -12.53 4.49 5.74
N ALA A 106 -12.24 3.29 5.22
CA ALA A 106 -11.27 2.39 5.82
C ALA A 106 -10.36 1.74 4.77
N ALA A 107 -9.11 1.49 5.17
CA ALA A 107 -8.12 0.77 4.39
C ALA A 107 -7.56 -0.40 5.22
N ILE A 108 -7.59 -1.60 4.66
CA ILE A 108 -7.07 -2.82 5.28
C ILE A 108 -5.85 -3.27 4.47
N LEU A 109 -4.73 -3.48 5.15
CA LEU A 109 -3.44 -3.79 4.54
C LEU A 109 -2.93 -5.14 5.03
N ASP A 110 -2.38 -5.95 4.13
CA ASP A 110 -1.60 -7.15 4.50
C ASP A 110 -0.10 -6.89 4.56
N SER A 111 0.35 -5.79 3.98
CA SER A 111 1.76 -5.44 3.86
C SER A 111 1.93 -3.92 3.85
N TYR A 112 3.18 -3.47 3.94
CA TYR A 112 3.51 -2.05 3.86
C TYR A 112 3.01 -1.43 2.55
N CYS A 113 2.26 -0.34 2.64
CA CYS A 113 1.70 0.37 1.49
C CYS A 113 2.22 1.80 1.40
N ILE A 114 3.10 2.06 0.41
CA ILE A 114 3.71 3.38 0.20
C ILE A 114 2.65 4.49 0.02
N PRO A 115 1.60 4.33 -0.80
CA PRO A 115 0.57 5.36 -0.92
C PRO A 115 -0.06 5.77 0.41
N ILE A 116 -0.38 4.82 1.29
CA ILE A 116 -0.97 5.13 2.59
C ILE A 116 -0.01 5.87 3.51
N SER A 117 1.28 5.50 3.50
CA SER A 117 2.29 6.17 4.33
C SER A 117 2.47 7.65 3.98
N ILE A 118 2.27 8.00 2.70
CA ILE A 118 2.48 9.36 2.18
C ILE A 118 1.17 10.17 2.13
N LEU A 119 0.03 9.50 1.85
CA LEU A 119 -1.22 10.12 1.42
C LEU A 119 -2.37 9.92 2.43
N LYS A 120 -2.09 9.43 3.62
CA LYS A 120 -3.10 9.25 4.67
C LYS A 120 -3.77 10.59 4.99
N HIS A 121 -5.11 10.60 5.03
CA HIS A 121 -5.89 11.76 5.46
C HIS A 121 -6.54 11.52 6.83
N ASN A 122 -6.89 12.61 7.52
CA ASN A 122 -7.66 12.55 8.76
C ASN A 122 -9.04 11.95 8.46
N GLY A 123 -9.42 10.91 9.21
CA GLY A 123 -10.69 10.19 9.05
C GLY A 123 -10.60 8.94 8.16
N LEU A 124 -9.43 8.57 7.62
CA LEU A 124 -9.21 7.24 7.06
C LEU A 124 -8.78 6.29 8.18
N LEU A 125 -9.61 5.29 8.48
CA LEU A 125 -9.22 4.20 9.38
C LEU A 125 -8.27 3.26 8.63
N VAL A 126 -7.05 3.10 9.15
CA VAL A 126 -6.06 2.18 8.58
C VAL A 126 -5.87 1.01 9.50
N ILE A 127 -6.16 -0.19 9.00
CA ILE A 127 -6.01 -1.47 9.71
C ILE A 127 -4.94 -2.27 9.01
N GLN A 128 -3.86 -2.59 9.71
CA GLN A 128 -2.84 -3.51 9.21
C GLN A 128 -3.08 -4.90 9.75
N MET A 129 -3.28 -5.85 8.83
CA MET A 129 -3.42 -7.25 9.18
C MET A 129 -2.04 -7.85 9.41
N TRP A 130 -1.92 -8.64 10.47
CA TRP A 130 -0.75 -9.47 10.70
C TRP A 130 -0.88 -10.74 9.87
N HIS A 131 0.04 -10.97 8.94
CA HIS A 131 -0.02 -12.11 8.02
C HIS A 131 0.94 -13.26 8.38
N SER A 132 1.40 -13.30 9.61
CA SER A 132 2.28 -14.37 10.11
C SER A 132 1.51 -15.47 10.86
N VAL A 133 0.31 -15.81 10.39
CA VAL A 133 -0.41 -16.96 10.95
C VAL A 133 0.25 -18.23 10.43
N GLY A 134 1.09 -18.84 11.27
CA GLY A 134 1.60 -20.21 11.06
C GLY A 134 2.98 -20.35 10.40
N THR A 135 3.67 -19.29 10.01
CA THR A 135 5.09 -19.36 9.64
C THR A 135 5.96 -18.81 10.76
N MET A 136 6.28 -19.65 11.71
CA MET A 136 7.44 -19.41 12.57
C MET A 136 8.68 -19.48 11.66
N LYS A 137 9.11 -18.35 11.11
CA LYS A 137 10.46 -18.23 10.61
C LYS A 137 11.36 -18.55 11.78
N LYS A 138 12.17 -19.59 11.67
CA LYS A 138 13.29 -19.79 12.57
C LYS A 138 14.19 -18.55 12.44
N PHE A 139 14.08 -17.63 13.38
CA PHE A 139 15.03 -16.56 13.52
C PHE A 139 16.26 -17.16 14.18
N GLY A 140 17.32 -17.35 13.40
CA GLY A 140 18.68 -17.54 13.86
C GLY A 140 18.90 -18.80 14.72
N LEU A 141 19.36 -19.84 14.13
CA LEU A 141 20.40 -20.72 14.67
C LEU A 141 21.58 -20.64 13.76
#